data_301f95ae87a0220caa9ee15b156c8813
#
_entry.id   301f95ae87a0220caa9ee15b156c8813
#
_cell.length_a   1.000
_cell.length_b   1.000
_cell.length_c   1.000
_cell.angle_alpha   90.00
_cell.angle_beta   90.00
_cell.angle_gamma   90.00
#
_symmetry.space_group_name_H-M   'P 1'
#
loop_
_entity.id
_entity.type
_entity.pdbx_description
1 polymer ?
#
loop_
_entity_poly.entity_id
_entity_poly.type
_entity_poly.pdbx_seq_one_letter_code
_entity_poly.pdbx_strand_id
1 'polypeptide(L)'
;MKIGYARVSTNDQHPEAQADRLTANGCERVFSDKGESGRKASRPEWDRCLEHLREGDTLVVVRLDRMGRSVQNLIEVVNGLRARGIDLLVIDQAIDTSTPAGRFFFHTMAALAEMEADMIRERTMDGLEAARARGRVGGRKAKLSDAQATQLRKLYAAKEMTVAEIGEQYGITRESVYRYVKNA
;
A
#
# COMPACT_ATOMS: atom_id res chain seq x y z
N MET A 1 -10.79 -23.44 15.91
CA MET A 1 -11.22 -22.53 17.00
C MET A 1 -11.59 -21.16 16.44
N LYS A 2 -12.30 -20.30 17.20
CA LYS A 2 -12.60 -18.92 16.80
C LYS A 2 -11.65 -17.96 17.48
N ILE A 3 -10.96 -17.12 16.71
CA ILE A 3 -10.00 -16.13 17.19
C ILE A 3 -10.45 -14.75 16.74
N GLY A 4 -10.66 -13.86 17.72
CA GLY A 4 -11.14 -12.51 17.49
C GLY A 4 -10.02 -11.51 17.25
N TYR A 5 -10.24 -10.56 16.34
CA TYR A 5 -9.41 -9.37 16.24
C TYR A 5 -10.25 -8.09 16.33
N ALA A 6 -9.82 -7.18 17.20
CA ALA A 6 -10.40 -5.87 17.39
C ALA A 6 -9.39 -4.77 17.07
N ARG A 7 -9.87 -3.67 16.48
CA ARG A 7 -9.10 -2.44 16.37
C ARG A 7 -9.92 -1.29 16.90
N VAL A 8 -9.46 -0.69 17.99
CA VAL A 8 -10.12 0.43 18.64
C VAL A 8 -9.40 1.74 18.29
N SER A 9 -10.14 2.75 17.86
CA SER A 9 -9.57 4.09 17.69
C SER A 9 -9.45 4.79 19.04
N THR A 10 -8.53 5.75 19.17
CA THR A 10 -8.39 6.57 20.39
C THR A 10 -9.64 7.36 20.74
N ASN A 11 -10.58 7.54 19.79
CA ASN A 11 -11.86 8.22 19.96
C ASN A 11 -13.04 7.27 20.20
N ASP A 12 -12.84 5.96 20.22
CA ASP A 12 -13.94 5.02 20.54
C ASP A 12 -14.30 5.14 22.02
N GLN A 13 -15.55 5.55 22.29
CA GLN A 13 -16.07 5.75 23.66
C GLN A 13 -16.16 4.44 24.46
N HIS A 14 -16.16 3.28 23.78
CA HIS A 14 -16.26 1.95 24.38
C HIS A 14 -15.34 0.95 23.71
N PRO A 15 -14.01 1.01 23.97
CA PRO A 15 -13.05 0.09 23.36
C PRO A 15 -13.32 -1.38 23.71
N GLU A 16 -13.93 -1.65 24.86
CA GLU A 16 -14.24 -2.99 25.35
C GLU A 16 -15.42 -3.63 24.60
N ALA A 17 -16.35 -2.82 24.07
CA ALA A 17 -17.54 -3.32 23.38
C ALA A 17 -17.24 -4.22 22.15
N GLN A 18 -16.13 -4.00 21.46
CA GLN A 18 -15.72 -4.87 20.34
C GLN A 18 -15.23 -6.24 20.86
N ALA A 19 -14.43 -6.24 21.93
CA ALA A 19 -13.92 -7.47 22.53
C ALA A 19 -15.08 -8.31 23.11
N ASP A 20 -16.04 -7.66 23.81
CA ASP A 20 -17.23 -8.32 24.36
C ASP A 20 -18.07 -8.97 23.25
N ARG A 21 -18.27 -8.27 22.13
CA ARG A 21 -18.99 -8.82 20.96
C ARG A 21 -18.29 -10.02 20.35
N LEU A 22 -16.95 -9.99 20.25
CA LEU A 22 -16.17 -11.11 19.76
C LEU A 22 -16.28 -12.32 20.69
N THR A 23 -16.18 -12.10 22.00
CA THR A 23 -16.35 -13.16 23.01
C THR A 23 -17.76 -13.73 22.98
N ALA A 24 -18.80 -12.90 22.85
CA ALA A 24 -20.18 -13.33 22.71
C ALA A 24 -20.44 -14.17 21.44
N ASN A 25 -19.62 -14.00 20.39
CA ASN A 25 -19.65 -14.79 19.17
C ASN A 25 -18.76 -16.05 19.25
N GLY A 26 -18.28 -16.39 20.44
CA GLY A 26 -17.56 -17.64 20.73
C GLY A 26 -16.07 -17.56 20.41
N CYS A 27 -15.46 -16.39 20.38
CA CYS A 27 -14.01 -16.26 20.28
C CYS A 27 -13.35 -16.72 21.58
N GLU A 28 -12.45 -17.69 21.47
CA GLU A 28 -11.68 -18.23 22.61
C GLU A 28 -10.52 -17.29 22.99
N ARG A 29 -10.05 -16.50 22.04
CA ARG A 29 -9.00 -15.50 22.23
C ARG A 29 -9.27 -14.27 21.39
N VAL A 30 -9.01 -13.09 21.95
CA VAL A 30 -9.17 -11.80 21.26
C VAL A 30 -7.85 -11.04 21.30
N PHE A 31 -7.37 -10.62 20.12
CA PHE A 31 -6.25 -9.72 19.94
C PHE A 31 -6.78 -8.32 19.69
N SER A 32 -6.17 -7.29 20.28
CA SER A 32 -6.68 -5.93 20.16
C SER A 32 -5.55 -4.92 19.98
N ASP A 33 -5.58 -4.22 18.85
CA ASP A 33 -4.72 -3.05 18.62
C ASP A 33 -5.44 -1.76 18.98
N LYS A 34 -4.73 -0.88 19.71
CA LYS A 34 -5.15 0.51 19.90
C LYS A 34 -4.64 1.31 18.69
N GLY A 35 -5.56 1.68 17.78
CA GLY A 35 -5.21 2.38 16.56
C GLY A 35 -5.04 3.87 16.77
N GLU A 36 -3.84 4.39 16.58
CA GLU A 36 -3.67 5.80 16.24
C GLU A 36 -4.10 6.06 14.80
N SER A 37 -4.73 7.22 14.55
CA SER A 37 -5.14 7.64 13.21
C SER A 37 -3.90 7.97 12.38
N GLY A 38 -3.51 7.07 11.46
CA GLY A 38 -2.41 7.33 10.54
C GLY A 38 -2.04 6.15 9.63
N ARG A 39 -1.55 6.46 8.42
CA ARG A 39 -1.13 5.49 7.41
C ARG A 39 0.00 4.54 7.86
N LYS A 40 0.70 4.86 8.96
CA LYS A 40 1.86 4.12 9.48
C LYS A 40 1.63 3.46 10.84
N ALA A 41 0.39 3.40 11.35
CA ALA A 41 0.13 2.76 12.64
C ALA A 41 0.55 1.28 12.59
N SER A 42 1.49 0.92 13.45
CA SER A 42 1.88 -0.47 13.70
C SER A 42 0.69 -1.25 14.23
N ARG A 43 0.59 -2.52 13.87
CA ARG A 43 -0.47 -3.44 14.32
C ARG A 43 0.15 -4.71 14.89
N PRO A 44 0.87 -4.61 16.01
CA PRO A 44 1.57 -5.76 16.57
C PRO A 44 0.63 -6.91 16.98
N GLU A 45 -0.58 -6.57 17.46
CA GLU A 45 -1.56 -7.58 17.83
C GLU A 45 -2.25 -8.22 16.61
N TRP A 46 -2.35 -7.51 15.50
CA TRP A 46 -2.75 -8.08 14.22
C TRP A 46 -1.76 -9.15 13.75
N ASP A 47 -0.48 -8.81 13.75
CA ASP A 47 0.58 -9.72 13.32
C ASP A 47 0.62 -10.97 14.22
N ARG A 48 0.52 -10.79 15.54
CA ARG A 48 0.39 -11.90 16.51
C ARG A 48 -0.86 -12.74 16.30
N CYS A 49 -1.98 -12.10 15.97
CA CYS A 49 -3.22 -12.80 15.65
C CYS A 49 -3.03 -13.71 14.43
N LEU A 50 -2.43 -13.19 13.35
CA LEU A 50 -2.14 -13.96 12.14
C LEU A 50 -1.16 -15.11 12.41
N GLU A 51 -0.14 -14.91 13.25
CA GLU A 51 0.81 -15.97 13.65
C GLU A 51 0.14 -17.07 14.49
N HIS A 52 -0.85 -16.69 15.29
CA HIS A 52 -1.57 -17.61 16.16
C HIS A 52 -2.56 -18.52 15.43
N LEU A 53 -3.17 -18.01 14.35
CA LEU A 53 -4.15 -18.73 13.52
C LEU A 53 -3.53 -19.94 12.83
N ARG A 54 -4.27 -21.07 12.82
CA ARG A 54 -3.89 -22.33 12.21
C ARG A 54 -4.95 -22.79 11.22
N GLU A 55 -4.63 -23.77 10.39
CA GLU A 55 -5.58 -24.41 9.48
C GLU A 55 -6.81 -24.92 10.26
N GLY A 56 -7.99 -24.64 9.74
CA GLY A 56 -9.28 -24.99 10.37
C GLY A 56 -9.77 -23.97 11.40
N ASP A 57 -8.98 -22.92 11.71
CA ASP A 57 -9.45 -21.81 12.56
C ASP A 57 -10.33 -20.83 11.78
N THR A 58 -11.07 -20.02 12.54
CA THR A 58 -11.87 -18.92 11.99
C THR A 58 -11.41 -17.61 12.62
N LEU A 59 -10.92 -16.68 11.80
CA LEU A 59 -10.71 -15.30 12.21
C LEU A 59 -12.06 -14.59 12.30
N VAL A 60 -12.36 -13.96 13.44
CA VAL A 60 -13.62 -13.22 13.66
C VAL A 60 -13.30 -11.74 13.84
N VAL A 61 -13.97 -10.90 13.07
CA VAL A 61 -13.91 -9.44 13.22
C VAL A 61 -15.31 -8.84 13.30
N VAL A 62 -15.45 -7.72 13.99
CA VAL A 62 -16.76 -7.05 14.08
C VAL A 62 -17.13 -6.44 12.73
N ARG A 63 -16.17 -5.78 12.05
CA ARG A 63 -16.35 -5.10 10.76
C ARG A 63 -15.10 -5.24 9.89
N LEU A 64 -15.30 -5.25 8.57
CA LEU A 64 -14.21 -5.34 7.58
C LEU A 64 -13.18 -4.21 7.70
N ASP A 65 -13.62 -2.99 8.02
CA ASP A 65 -12.74 -1.82 8.17
C ASP A 65 -11.78 -1.92 9.38
N ARG A 66 -12.02 -2.84 10.30
CA ARG A 66 -11.10 -3.15 11.40
C ARG A 66 -9.90 -3.96 10.92
N MET A 67 -10.07 -4.79 9.92
CA MET A 67 -9.05 -5.70 9.37
C MET A 67 -8.22 -5.04 8.25
N GLY A 68 -8.86 -4.42 7.26
CA GLY A 68 -8.23 -3.83 6.08
C GLY A 68 -8.23 -2.30 6.08
N ARG A 69 -7.27 -1.71 5.37
CA ARG A 69 -7.17 -0.25 5.15
C ARG A 69 -7.67 0.18 3.77
N SER A 70 -7.80 -0.76 2.86
CA SER A 70 -8.35 -0.59 1.50
C SER A 70 -9.00 -1.90 1.07
N VAL A 71 -9.83 -1.84 0.04
CA VAL A 71 -10.44 -3.05 -0.53
C VAL A 71 -9.38 -4.02 -1.04
N GLN A 72 -8.36 -3.53 -1.72
CA GLN A 72 -7.25 -4.36 -2.20
C GLN A 72 -6.50 -5.06 -1.05
N ASN A 73 -6.15 -4.33 0.02
CA ASN A 73 -5.51 -4.94 1.19
C ASN A 73 -6.41 -5.98 1.87
N LEU A 74 -7.73 -5.72 1.91
CA LEU A 74 -8.68 -6.67 2.46
C LEU A 74 -8.70 -7.98 1.66
N ILE A 75 -8.70 -7.89 0.33
CA ILE A 75 -8.66 -9.04 -0.58
C ILE A 75 -7.36 -9.84 -0.39
N GLU A 76 -6.22 -9.15 -0.28
CA GLU A 76 -4.92 -9.80 -0.02
C GLU A 76 -4.94 -10.58 1.29
N VAL A 77 -5.46 -9.98 2.37
CA VAL A 77 -5.59 -10.64 3.67
C VAL A 77 -6.49 -11.87 3.58
N VAL A 78 -7.66 -11.76 2.97
CA VAL A 78 -8.62 -12.88 2.84
C VAL A 78 -8.03 -14.01 1.99
N ASN A 79 -7.34 -13.69 0.89
CA ASN A 79 -6.64 -14.69 0.09
C ASN A 79 -5.52 -15.38 0.89
N GLY A 80 -4.77 -14.63 1.70
CA GLY A 80 -3.74 -15.16 2.59
C GLY A 80 -4.31 -16.12 3.65
N LEU A 81 -5.44 -15.76 4.27
CA LEU A 81 -6.14 -16.64 5.22
C LEU A 81 -6.61 -17.92 4.52
N ARG A 82 -7.25 -17.79 3.35
CA ARG A 82 -7.75 -18.93 2.57
C ARG A 82 -6.62 -19.89 2.16
N ALA A 83 -5.47 -19.35 1.71
CA ALA A 83 -4.31 -20.17 1.35
C ALA A 83 -3.76 -20.99 2.52
N ARG A 84 -4.04 -20.55 3.75
CA ARG A 84 -3.70 -21.25 5.01
C ARG A 84 -4.82 -22.11 5.56
N GLY A 85 -5.95 -22.24 4.83
CA GLY A 85 -7.12 -23.01 5.31
C GLY A 85 -7.84 -22.35 6.50
N ILE A 86 -7.79 -21.02 6.61
CA ILE A 86 -8.41 -20.24 7.69
C ILE A 86 -9.63 -19.51 7.13
N ASP A 87 -10.77 -19.65 7.82
CA ASP A 87 -12.00 -18.95 7.48
C ASP A 87 -12.06 -17.55 8.11
N LEU A 88 -12.92 -16.69 7.53
CA LEU A 88 -13.20 -15.35 8.06
C LEU A 88 -14.70 -15.22 8.34
N LEU A 89 -15.02 -14.73 9.54
CA LEU A 89 -16.37 -14.33 9.95
C LEU A 89 -16.39 -12.84 10.28
N VAL A 90 -17.27 -12.10 9.61
CA VAL A 90 -17.51 -10.67 9.86
C VAL A 90 -18.91 -10.49 10.43
N ILE A 91 -19.01 -10.04 11.67
CA ILE A 91 -20.26 -10.05 12.43
C ILE A 91 -21.27 -9.07 11.84
N ASP A 92 -20.91 -7.79 11.68
CA ASP A 92 -21.88 -6.74 11.27
C ASP A 92 -22.39 -6.90 9.83
N GLN A 93 -21.55 -7.41 8.94
CA GLN A 93 -21.90 -7.64 7.55
C GLN A 93 -22.45 -9.06 7.29
N ALA A 94 -22.51 -9.92 8.30
CA ALA A 94 -22.94 -11.31 8.19
C ALA A 94 -22.19 -12.09 7.08
N ILE A 95 -20.88 -11.83 6.93
CA ILE A 95 -20.05 -12.47 5.90
C ILE A 95 -19.28 -13.62 6.57
N ASP A 96 -19.44 -14.82 6.01
CA ASP A 96 -18.77 -16.04 6.49
C ASP A 96 -18.16 -16.79 5.30
N THR A 97 -16.82 -16.81 5.22
CA THR A 97 -16.11 -17.46 4.11
C THR A 97 -16.14 -18.99 4.17
N SER A 98 -16.56 -19.60 5.26
CA SER A 98 -16.83 -21.02 5.32
C SER A 98 -18.02 -21.41 4.40
N THR A 99 -18.92 -20.45 4.13
CA THR A 99 -20.10 -20.63 3.28
C THR A 99 -19.80 -20.31 1.80
N PRO A 100 -20.49 -20.94 0.84
CA PRO A 100 -20.40 -20.58 -0.58
C PRO A 100 -20.74 -19.11 -0.85
N ALA A 101 -21.75 -18.56 -0.18
CA ALA A 101 -22.18 -17.17 -0.34
C ALA A 101 -21.11 -16.17 0.12
N GLY A 102 -20.47 -16.41 1.27
CA GLY A 102 -19.38 -15.56 1.75
C GLY A 102 -18.15 -15.60 0.83
N ARG A 103 -17.80 -16.79 0.31
CA ARG A 103 -16.74 -16.91 -0.71
C ARG A 103 -17.07 -16.15 -1.99
N PHE A 104 -18.29 -16.28 -2.48
CA PHE A 104 -18.77 -15.56 -3.66
C PHE A 104 -18.67 -14.04 -3.47
N PHE A 105 -19.06 -13.54 -2.30
CA PHE A 105 -18.93 -12.11 -1.95
C PHE A 105 -17.49 -11.61 -2.13
N PHE A 106 -16.50 -12.32 -1.58
CA PHE A 106 -15.10 -11.90 -1.71
C PHE A 106 -14.57 -12.01 -3.14
N HIS A 107 -14.99 -13.01 -3.91
CA HIS A 107 -14.64 -13.09 -5.33
C HIS A 107 -15.19 -11.92 -6.13
N THR A 108 -16.43 -11.53 -5.87
CA THR A 108 -17.05 -10.37 -6.50
C THR A 108 -16.34 -9.07 -6.13
N MET A 109 -16.00 -8.89 -4.85
CA MET A 109 -15.26 -7.72 -4.38
C MET A 109 -13.84 -7.65 -4.98
N ALA A 110 -13.18 -8.80 -5.15
CA ALA A 110 -11.87 -8.87 -5.80
C ALA A 110 -11.96 -8.44 -7.28
N ALA A 111 -12.94 -8.95 -8.01
CA ALA A 111 -13.18 -8.58 -9.42
C ALA A 111 -13.50 -7.08 -9.58
N LEU A 112 -14.31 -6.51 -8.68
CA LEU A 112 -14.61 -5.08 -8.68
C LEU A 112 -13.36 -4.22 -8.40
N ALA A 113 -12.52 -4.62 -7.44
CA ALA A 113 -11.29 -3.89 -7.13
C ALA A 113 -10.27 -3.94 -8.27
N GLU A 114 -10.16 -5.07 -8.96
CA GLU A 114 -9.33 -5.22 -10.15
C GLU A 114 -9.84 -4.33 -11.29
N MET A 115 -11.13 -4.35 -11.55
CA MET A 115 -11.75 -3.48 -12.55
C MET A 115 -11.52 -1.99 -12.24
N GLU A 116 -11.66 -1.56 -10.97
CA GLU A 116 -11.38 -0.18 -10.56
C GLU A 116 -9.91 0.20 -10.80
N ALA A 117 -8.97 -0.69 -10.47
CA ALA A 117 -7.55 -0.48 -10.70
C ALA A 117 -7.22 -0.34 -12.19
N ASP A 118 -7.82 -1.16 -13.04
CA ASP A 118 -7.64 -1.11 -14.50
C ASP A 118 -8.23 0.17 -15.08
N MET A 119 -9.41 0.60 -14.66
CA MET A 119 -9.99 1.89 -15.08
C MET A 119 -9.12 3.09 -14.67
N ILE A 120 -8.51 3.07 -13.49
CA ILE A 120 -7.58 4.13 -13.06
C ILE A 120 -6.32 4.10 -13.93
N ARG A 121 -5.79 2.92 -14.24
CA ARG A 121 -4.62 2.74 -15.11
C ARG A 121 -4.90 3.29 -16.51
N GLU A 122 -6.03 2.92 -17.12
CA GLU A 122 -6.46 3.38 -18.43
C GLU A 122 -6.56 4.92 -18.48
N ARG A 123 -7.28 5.54 -17.54
CA ARG A 123 -7.38 7.01 -17.44
C ARG A 123 -6.02 7.68 -17.28
N THR A 124 -5.10 7.04 -16.54
CA THR A 124 -3.75 7.56 -16.35
C THR A 124 -2.95 7.51 -17.64
N MET A 125 -3.07 6.42 -18.40
CA MET A 125 -2.40 6.26 -19.70
C MET A 125 -2.91 7.25 -20.70
N ASP A 126 -4.23 7.42 -20.81
CA ASP A 126 -4.88 8.43 -21.68
C ASP A 126 -4.40 9.85 -21.34
N GLY A 127 -4.35 10.16 -20.04
CA GLY A 127 -3.85 11.45 -19.55
C GLY A 127 -2.38 11.70 -19.88
N LEU A 128 -1.54 10.65 -19.77
CA LEU A 128 -0.12 10.72 -20.15
C LEU A 128 0.07 10.88 -21.66
N GLU A 129 -0.72 10.18 -22.47
CA GLU A 129 -0.69 10.30 -23.92
C GLU A 129 -1.11 11.72 -24.37
N ALA A 130 -2.22 12.22 -23.84
CA ALA A 130 -2.67 13.59 -24.08
C ALA A 130 -1.64 14.65 -23.62
N ALA A 131 -0.94 14.41 -22.53
CA ALA A 131 0.12 15.31 -22.05
C ALA A 131 1.33 15.29 -22.98
N ARG A 132 1.75 14.10 -23.46
CA ARG A 132 2.84 13.93 -24.43
C ARG A 132 2.53 14.59 -25.78
N ALA A 133 1.29 14.42 -26.27
CA ALA A 133 0.83 15.09 -27.51
C ALA A 133 0.89 16.62 -27.41
N ARG A 134 0.78 17.18 -26.20
CA ARG A 134 0.94 18.62 -25.92
C ARG A 134 2.39 19.02 -25.58
N GLY A 135 3.38 18.16 -25.82
CA GLY A 135 4.80 18.41 -25.55
C GLY A 135 5.17 18.39 -24.05
N ARG A 136 4.27 17.93 -23.19
CA ARG A 136 4.57 17.81 -21.75
C ARG A 136 5.25 16.48 -21.48
N VAL A 137 6.56 16.52 -21.23
CA VAL A 137 7.34 15.35 -20.84
C VAL A 137 7.36 15.27 -19.31
N GLY A 138 6.87 14.17 -18.76
CA GLY A 138 6.94 13.91 -17.33
C GLY A 138 8.38 13.66 -16.88
N GLY A 139 8.62 13.73 -15.58
CA GLY A 139 9.91 13.46 -14.98
C GLY A 139 10.42 14.63 -14.13
N ARG A 140 11.55 14.41 -13.46
CA ARG A 140 12.21 15.44 -12.68
C ARG A 140 12.83 16.48 -13.63
N LYS A 141 12.53 17.75 -13.42
CA LYS A 141 13.15 18.84 -14.18
C LYS A 141 14.67 18.74 -14.14
N ALA A 142 15.30 18.95 -15.31
CA ALA A 142 16.75 19.03 -15.38
C ALA A 142 17.24 20.14 -14.45
N LYS A 143 18.33 19.88 -13.72
CA LYS A 143 18.89 20.85 -12.77
C LYS A 143 19.64 21.98 -13.50
N LEU A 144 20.17 21.67 -14.67
CA LEU A 144 20.87 22.61 -15.54
C LEU A 144 20.00 22.93 -16.75
N SER A 145 20.04 24.19 -17.22
CA SER A 145 19.51 24.59 -18.52
C SER A 145 20.36 23.99 -19.65
N ASP A 146 19.82 23.98 -20.88
CA ASP A 146 20.54 23.49 -22.04
C ASP A 146 21.84 24.25 -22.29
N ALA A 147 21.86 25.57 -22.05
CA ALA A 147 23.04 26.40 -22.15
C ALA A 147 24.12 25.99 -21.13
N GLN A 148 23.69 25.78 -19.87
CA GLN A 148 24.60 25.32 -18.81
C GLN A 148 25.12 23.89 -19.08
N ALA A 149 24.27 23.00 -19.57
CA ALA A 149 24.68 21.64 -19.95
C ALA A 149 25.69 21.65 -21.10
N THR A 150 25.51 22.52 -22.08
CA THR A 150 26.48 22.70 -23.20
C THR A 150 27.81 23.24 -22.68
N GLN A 151 27.78 24.22 -21.79
CA GLN A 151 29.01 24.77 -21.19
C GLN A 151 29.75 23.74 -20.34
N LEU A 152 29.03 22.97 -19.54
CA LEU A 152 29.58 21.87 -18.75
C LEU A 152 30.34 20.86 -19.66
N ARG A 153 29.74 20.47 -20.79
CA ARG A 153 30.36 19.56 -21.75
C ARG A 153 31.67 20.12 -22.34
N LYS A 154 31.69 21.43 -22.63
CA LYS A 154 32.89 22.11 -23.11
C LYS A 154 34.01 22.08 -22.06
N LEU A 155 33.71 22.41 -20.80
CA LEU A 155 34.67 22.38 -19.70
C LEU A 155 35.20 20.95 -19.46
N TYR A 156 34.34 19.95 -19.53
CA TYR A 156 34.73 18.55 -19.41
C TYR A 156 35.67 18.12 -20.55
N ALA A 157 35.37 18.52 -21.79
CA ALA A 157 36.19 18.18 -22.97
C ALA A 157 37.54 18.89 -22.98
N ALA A 158 37.61 20.14 -22.51
CA ALA A 158 38.85 20.92 -22.39
C ALA A 158 39.83 20.37 -21.34
N LYS A 159 39.33 19.53 -20.40
CA LYS A 159 40.11 18.95 -19.28
C LYS A 159 40.81 20.02 -18.39
N GLU A 160 40.33 21.26 -18.41
CA GLU A 160 40.82 22.35 -17.60
C GLU A 160 40.40 22.27 -16.12
N MET A 161 39.32 21.50 -15.87
CA MET A 161 38.78 21.30 -14.52
C MET A 161 38.54 19.81 -14.27
N THR A 162 38.67 19.40 -13.02
CA THR A 162 38.30 18.06 -12.59
C THR A 162 36.79 17.89 -12.56
N VAL A 163 36.29 16.66 -12.66
CA VAL A 163 34.85 16.36 -12.55
C VAL A 163 34.28 16.83 -11.20
N ALA A 164 35.09 16.87 -10.15
CA ALA A 164 34.70 17.37 -8.84
C ALA A 164 34.43 18.87 -8.87
N GLU A 165 35.36 19.63 -9.41
CA GLU A 165 35.27 21.10 -9.54
C GLU A 165 34.10 21.51 -10.44
N ILE A 166 33.90 20.81 -11.58
CA ILE A 166 32.72 21.01 -12.44
C ILE A 166 31.44 20.75 -11.64
N GLY A 167 31.41 19.66 -10.87
CA GLY A 167 30.24 19.32 -10.02
C GLY A 167 29.93 20.42 -8.99
N GLU A 168 30.95 20.96 -8.36
CA GLU A 168 30.83 22.04 -7.38
C GLU A 168 30.35 23.35 -8.02
N GLN A 169 30.92 23.73 -9.16
CA GLN A 169 30.55 24.94 -9.90
C GLN A 169 29.07 24.96 -10.29
N TYR A 170 28.51 23.81 -10.69
CA TYR A 170 27.09 23.70 -11.08
C TYR A 170 26.18 23.17 -9.96
N GLY A 171 26.72 22.93 -8.77
CA GLY A 171 25.98 22.40 -7.61
C GLY A 171 25.38 21.02 -7.85
N ILE A 172 26.05 20.17 -8.63
CA ILE A 172 25.60 18.81 -8.98
C ILE A 172 26.66 17.77 -8.55
N THR A 173 26.21 16.50 -8.41
CA THR A 173 27.12 15.40 -8.07
C THR A 173 27.99 14.98 -9.27
N ARG A 174 29.13 14.36 -9.01
CA ARG A 174 30.01 13.77 -10.05
C ARG A 174 29.28 12.86 -11.02
N GLU A 175 28.37 12.01 -10.50
CA GLU A 175 27.52 11.15 -11.33
C GLU A 175 26.62 11.95 -12.27
N SER A 176 26.12 13.10 -11.78
CA SER A 176 25.29 13.99 -12.62
C SER A 176 26.12 14.63 -13.72
N VAL A 177 27.40 15.00 -13.46
CA VAL A 177 28.32 15.50 -14.50
C VAL A 177 28.48 14.47 -15.61
N TYR A 178 28.82 13.22 -15.26
CA TYR A 178 28.95 12.14 -16.24
C TYR A 178 27.66 11.90 -17.02
N ARG A 179 26.49 11.98 -16.39
CA ARG A 179 25.20 11.84 -17.05
C ARG A 179 24.95 12.94 -18.09
N TYR A 180 25.32 14.20 -17.79
CA TYR A 180 25.21 15.31 -18.74
C TYR A 180 26.19 15.21 -19.91
N VAL A 181 27.35 14.60 -19.69
CA VAL A 181 28.35 14.33 -20.75
C VAL A 181 27.91 13.18 -21.63
N LYS A 182 27.36 12.09 -21.06
CA LYS A 182 26.95 10.88 -21.80
C LYS A 182 25.68 11.06 -22.65
N ASN A 183 24.79 11.95 -22.23
CA ASN A 183 23.52 12.23 -22.93
C ASN A 183 23.66 13.40 -23.92
N ALA A 184 24.74 13.43 -24.65
CA ALA A 184 25.04 14.40 -25.70
C ALA A 184 24.55 13.90 -27.05
#